data_7f594e07cf75eed922dbf8eaac1db0ee
#
_entry.id   7f594e07cf75eed922dbf8eaac1db0ee
#
_cell.length_a   1.000
_cell.length_b   1.000
_cell.length_c   1.000
_cell.angle_alpha   90.00
_cell.angle_beta   90.00
_cell.angle_gamma   90.00
#
_symmetry.space_group_name_H-M   'P 1'
#
loop_
_entity.id
_entity.type
_entity.pdbx_description
1 polymer ?
#
loop_
_entity_poly.entity_id
_entity_poly.type
_entity_poly.pdbx_seq_one_letter_code
_entity_poly.pdbx_strand_id
1 'polypeptide(L)'
;METGLNSFAERLADADAAVRRLAVIDLPYSDEDDIVPLLLPRLADSDALVRAEAVRALEGFEQPEVVQALAPMLLDADAEVRKAAGAVLAELKEGASAAPLLPLLLDAAAEVRALAFHAIRALRSPQAFEPAMHSLRDPDAAVRREAVGVLGYLKDPAAIGDLAEVAANDPDIEVRRIAVGALGYASTVSVLPALTRALADGGWMVREEAAQTIGKLRLSPAIPELVHAMQDDYWQVRVKAARSLGLLKAEAGLPSLVGSLAHTISNLRKEAVIALGEIGDTRAIAPLESALADPDPDVRKLARLALTAIGLAQKARREGASP
;
A
#
# COMPACT_ATOMS: atom_id res chain seq x y z
N MET A 1 31.47 -32.51 -35.61
CA MET A 1 31.00 -31.26 -36.24
C MET A 1 30.18 -30.54 -35.17
N GLU A 2 30.90 -29.84 -34.32
CA GLU A 2 30.27 -28.88 -33.37
C GLU A 2 29.78 -27.70 -34.22
N THR A 3 28.51 -27.70 -34.52
CA THR A 3 27.85 -26.54 -35.14
C THR A 3 27.79 -25.44 -34.07
N GLY A 4 28.67 -24.42 -34.29
CA GLY A 4 28.83 -23.21 -33.53
C GLY A 4 27.55 -22.61 -32.97
N LEU A 5 27.21 -22.98 -31.75
CA LEU A 5 26.52 -22.11 -30.82
C LEU A 5 27.61 -21.14 -30.34
N ASN A 6 27.59 -19.89 -30.85
CA ASN A 6 28.44 -18.84 -30.29
C ASN A 6 28.20 -18.83 -28.79
N SER A 7 29.25 -18.85 -28.00
CA SER A 7 29.15 -18.77 -26.54
C SER A 7 28.37 -17.51 -26.14
N PHE A 8 27.74 -17.48 -25.00
CA PHE A 8 27.05 -16.26 -24.50
C PHE A 8 28.01 -15.06 -24.52
N ALA A 9 29.28 -15.25 -24.18
CA ALA A 9 30.30 -14.21 -24.22
C ALA A 9 30.46 -13.59 -25.62
N GLU A 10 30.44 -14.39 -26.68
CA GLU A 10 30.53 -13.91 -28.07
C GLU A 10 29.25 -13.16 -28.49
N ARG A 11 28.06 -13.71 -28.17
CA ARG A 11 26.77 -13.06 -28.46
C ARG A 11 26.61 -11.73 -27.72
N LEU A 12 27.07 -11.65 -26.47
CA LEU A 12 27.04 -10.44 -25.64
C LEU A 12 28.04 -9.38 -26.14
N ALA A 13 29.07 -9.76 -26.93
CA ALA A 13 30.03 -8.86 -27.53
C ALA A 13 29.75 -8.55 -29.01
N ASP A 14 28.65 -9.03 -29.58
CA ASP A 14 28.29 -8.83 -30.97
C ASP A 14 28.15 -7.35 -31.34
N ALA A 15 28.48 -6.98 -32.55
CA ALA A 15 28.33 -5.62 -33.06
C ALA A 15 26.86 -5.20 -33.16
N ASP A 16 25.95 -6.16 -33.46
CA ASP A 16 24.50 -5.93 -33.53
C ASP A 16 23.86 -5.91 -32.13
N ALA A 17 23.29 -4.78 -31.78
CA ALA A 17 22.57 -4.62 -30.52
C ALA A 17 21.39 -5.61 -30.33
N ALA A 18 20.74 -6.03 -31.43
CA ALA A 18 19.67 -7.01 -31.36
C ALA A 18 20.19 -8.39 -30.92
N VAL A 19 21.40 -8.79 -31.40
CA VAL A 19 22.04 -10.03 -30.96
C VAL A 19 22.43 -9.96 -29.50
N ARG A 20 23.04 -8.84 -29.05
CA ARG A 20 23.39 -8.63 -27.64
C ARG A 20 22.16 -8.65 -26.73
N ARG A 21 21.08 -7.99 -27.16
CA ARG A 21 19.81 -7.97 -26.42
C ARG A 21 19.22 -9.37 -26.25
N LEU A 22 19.15 -10.15 -27.32
CA LEU A 22 18.67 -11.53 -27.26
C LEU A 22 19.53 -12.39 -26.34
N ALA A 23 20.86 -12.21 -26.38
CA ALA A 23 21.77 -12.91 -25.48
C ALA A 23 21.47 -12.58 -23.99
N VAL A 24 21.21 -11.32 -23.68
CA VAL A 24 20.81 -10.89 -22.30
C VAL A 24 19.50 -11.53 -21.88
N ILE A 25 18.50 -11.59 -22.77
CA ILE A 25 17.19 -12.19 -22.49
C ILE A 25 17.29 -13.71 -22.26
N ASP A 26 18.14 -14.40 -23.06
CA ASP A 26 18.30 -15.84 -22.98
C ASP A 26 19.12 -16.28 -21.76
N LEU A 27 20.02 -15.43 -21.26
CA LEU A 27 21.01 -15.76 -20.23
C LEU A 27 20.42 -16.29 -18.92
N PRO A 28 19.33 -15.72 -18.36
CA PRO A 28 18.70 -16.25 -17.15
C PRO A 28 18.09 -17.65 -17.30
N TYR A 29 17.92 -18.14 -18.53
CA TYR A 29 17.37 -19.46 -18.86
C TYR A 29 18.43 -20.44 -19.34
N SER A 30 19.70 -20.06 -19.28
CA SER A 30 20.82 -20.88 -19.68
C SER A 30 21.33 -21.82 -18.58
N ASP A 31 22.24 -22.71 -18.92
CA ASP A 31 22.92 -23.58 -17.96
C ASP A 31 24.16 -22.91 -17.33
N GLU A 32 24.29 -21.58 -17.45
CA GLU A 32 25.41 -20.83 -16.84
C GLU A 32 25.22 -20.76 -15.33
N ASP A 33 26.22 -21.19 -14.56
CA ASP A 33 26.17 -21.25 -13.10
C ASP A 33 26.14 -19.84 -12.45
N ASP A 34 26.78 -18.84 -13.06
CA ASP A 34 26.85 -17.47 -12.57
C ASP A 34 26.71 -16.48 -13.73
N ILE A 35 25.52 -15.88 -13.85
CA ILE A 35 25.19 -14.93 -14.92
C ILE A 35 25.53 -13.49 -14.55
N VAL A 36 25.73 -13.16 -13.28
CA VAL A 36 25.96 -11.79 -12.80
C VAL A 36 27.19 -11.15 -13.47
N PRO A 37 28.37 -11.81 -13.56
CA PRO A 37 29.54 -11.24 -14.22
C PRO A 37 29.32 -10.96 -15.71
N LEU A 38 28.42 -11.68 -16.36
CA LEU A 38 28.08 -11.48 -17.78
C LEU A 38 27.08 -10.32 -17.99
N LEU A 39 26.19 -10.11 -17.03
CA LEU A 39 25.14 -9.07 -17.06
C LEU A 39 25.65 -7.68 -16.65
N LEU A 40 26.48 -7.58 -15.61
CA LEU A 40 26.96 -6.30 -15.09
C LEU A 40 27.59 -5.40 -16.16
N PRO A 41 28.46 -5.89 -17.07
CA PRO A 41 29.00 -5.05 -18.16
C PRO A 41 27.94 -4.54 -19.15
N ARG A 42 26.77 -5.20 -19.24
CA ARG A 42 25.69 -4.81 -20.15
C ARG A 42 24.90 -3.62 -19.64
N LEU A 43 25.02 -3.27 -18.36
CA LEU A 43 24.45 -2.02 -17.81
C LEU A 43 25.10 -0.76 -18.43
N ALA A 44 26.29 -0.89 -19.03
CA ALA A 44 26.97 0.18 -19.74
C ALA A 44 26.90 0.01 -21.27
N ASP A 45 26.02 -0.84 -21.82
CA ASP A 45 25.87 -1.03 -23.25
C ASP A 45 25.47 0.27 -23.95
N SER A 46 25.95 0.48 -25.15
CA SER A 46 25.63 1.66 -25.98
C SER A 46 24.13 1.73 -26.33
N ASP A 47 23.47 0.59 -26.46
CA ASP A 47 22.04 0.49 -26.77
C ASP A 47 21.18 0.46 -25.51
N ALA A 48 20.20 1.35 -25.43
CA ALA A 48 19.33 1.48 -24.26
C ALA A 48 18.46 0.22 -24.01
N LEU A 49 18.04 -0.49 -25.06
CA LEU A 49 17.25 -1.70 -24.91
C LEU A 49 18.09 -2.84 -24.30
N VAL A 50 19.38 -2.92 -24.68
CA VAL A 50 20.32 -3.88 -24.05
C VAL A 50 20.49 -3.56 -22.57
N ARG A 51 20.69 -2.27 -22.21
CA ARG A 51 20.79 -1.83 -20.81
C ARG A 51 19.53 -2.17 -20.02
N ALA A 52 18.36 -1.87 -20.58
CA ALA A 52 17.08 -2.14 -19.92
C ALA A 52 16.85 -3.65 -19.67
N GLU A 53 17.19 -4.51 -20.63
CA GLU A 53 17.08 -5.96 -20.42
C GLU A 53 18.12 -6.47 -19.42
N ALA A 54 19.34 -5.91 -19.40
CA ALA A 54 20.34 -6.27 -18.40
C ALA A 54 19.88 -5.92 -16.97
N VAL A 55 19.24 -4.75 -16.81
CA VAL A 55 18.60 -4.37 -15.54
C VAL A 55 17.55 -5.40 -15.14
N ARG A 56 16.63 -5.79 -16.04
CA ARG A 56 15.57 -6.77 -15.74
C ARG A 56 16.13 -8.14 -15.42
N ALA A 57 17.18 -8.57 -16.15
CA ALA A 57 17.83 -9.86 -15.93
C ALA A 57 18.55 -9.96 -14.57
N LEU A 58 18.82 -8.82 -13.92
CA LEU A 58 19.40 -8.74 -12.58
C LEU A 58 18.34 -8.69 -11.46
N GLU A 59 17.04 -8.82 -11.78
CA GLU A 59 15.98 -8.92 -10.77
C GLU A 59 16.23 -10.12 -9.84
N GLY A 60 16.11 -9.89 -8.53
CA GLY A 60 16.32 -10.90 -7.51
C GLY A 60 17.77 -11.11 -7.08
N PHE A 61 18.74 -10.46 -7.73
CA PHE A 61 20.14 -10.48 -7.30
C PHE A 61 20.41 -9.29 -6.38
N GLU A 62 20.66 -9.55 -5.08
CA GLU A 62 20.87 -8.50 -4.07
C GLU A 62 22.31 -8.44 -3.53
N GLN A 63 23.27 -9.03 -4.25
CA GLN A 63 24.70 -8.90 -3.91
C GLN A 63 25.08 -7.41 -3.95
N PRO A 64 25.94 -6.94 -3.03
CA PRO A 64 26.31 -5.52 -2.92
C PRO A 64 26.80 -4.92 -4.25
N GLU A 65 27.56 -5.65 -5.03
CA GLU A 65 28.06 -5.23 -6.34
C GLU A 65 26.93 -5.03 -7.35
N VAL A 66 25.89 -5.86 -7.31
CA VAL A 66 24.72 -5.75 -8.21
C VAL A 66 23.92 -4.50 -7.86
N VAL A 67 23.60 -4.31 -6.58
CA VAL A 67 22.82 -3.12 -6.13
C VAL A 67 23.61 -1.83 -6.39
N GLN A 68 24.94 -1.86 -6.16
CA GLN A 68 25.83 -0.74 -6.47
C GLN A 68 25.85 -0.39 -7.96
N ALA A 69 25.71 -1.37 -8.84
CA ALA A 69 25.66 -1.17 -10.28
C ALA A 69 24.26 -0.78 -10.79
N LEU A 70 23.19 -1.26 -10.14
CA LEU A 70 21.80 -0.95 -10.52
C LEU A 70 21.35 0.45 -10.07
N ALA A 71 21.79 0.94 -8.93
CA ALA A 71 21.35 2.23 -8.41
C ALA A 71 21.62 3.41 -9.39
N PRO A 72 22.79 3.52 -10.04
CA PRO A 72 23.03 4.54 -11.06
C PRO A 72 22.14 4.44 -12.31
N MET A 73 21.49 3.30 -12.57
CA MET A 73 20.58 3.15 -13.70
C MET A 73 19.31 4.01 -13.53
N LEU A 74 19.02 4.47 -12.33
CA LEU A 74 17.97 5.50 -12.09
C LEU A 74 18.33 6.86 -12.71
N LEU A 75 19.59 7.10 -13.05
CA LEU A 75 20.10 8.30 -13.72
C LEU A 75 20.31 8.10 -15.22
N ASP A 76 19.96 6.95 -15.78
CA ASP A 76 20.17 6.67 -17.21
C ASP A 76 19.43 7.71 -18.07
N ALA A 77 20.06 8.07 -19.20
CA ALA A 77 19.46 9.02 -20.14
C ALA A 77 18.13 8.50 -20.73
N ASP A 78 18.00 7.19 -20.89
CA ASP A 78 16.80 6.55 -21.44
C ASP A 78 15.76 6.27 -20.36
N ALA A 79 14.50 6.65 -20.61
CA ALA A 79 13.40 6.52 -19.66
C ALA A 79 13.03 5.05 -19.37
N GLU A 80 13.13 4.16 -20.36
CA GLU A 80 12.84 2.73 -20.16
C GLU A 80 13.88 2.06 -19.28
N VAL A 81 15.15 2.48 -19.36
CA VAL A 81 16.19 2.01 -18.44
C VAL A 81 15.91 2.49 -17.01
N ARG A 82 15.61 3.78 -16.82
CA ARG A 82 15.23 4.32 -15.48
C ARG A 82 14.04 3.59 -14.89
N LYS A 83 13.00 3.36 -15.71
CA LYS A 83 11.79 2.63 -15.30
C LYS A 83 12.09 1.19 -14.92
N ALA A 84 12.89 0.48 -15.72
CA ALA A 84 13.32 -0.89 -15.40
C ALA A 84 14.10 -0.93 -14.09
N ALA A 85 15.04 0.01 -13.90
CA ALA A 85 15.83 0.10 -12.68
C ALA A 85 14.94 0.37 -11.46
N GLY A 86 13.98 1.30 -11.56
CA GLY A 86 13.02 1.59 -10.49
C GLY A 86 12.20 0.37 -10.10
N ALA A 87 11.73 -0.41 -11.08
CA ALA A 87 10.98 -1.63 -10.83
C ALA A 87 11.81 -2.70 -10.13
N VAL A 88 13.02 -3.00 -10.64
CA VAL A 88 13.91 -4.02 -10.06
C VAL A 88 14.37 -3.63 -8.65
N LEU A 89 14.76 -2.38 -8.45
CA LEU A 89 15.22 -1.89 -7.14
C LEU A 89 14.09 -1.83 -6.10
N ALA A 90 12.82 -1.74 -6.52
CA ALA A 90 11.68 -1.77 -5.60
C ALA A 90 11.42 -3.17 -5.01
N GLU A 91 11.95 -4.23 -5.62
CA GLU A 91 11.82 -5.61 -5.15
C GLU A 91 12.91 -6.02 -4.15
N LEU A 92 13.89 -5.14 -3.86
CA LEU A 92 14.93 -5.36 -2.87
C LEU A 92 14.35 -5.59 -1.46
N LYS A 93 14.95 -6.51 -0.71
CA LYS A 93 14.48 -6.91 0.63
C LYS A 93 15.50 -6.68 1.72
N GLU A 94 16.79 -6.68 1.37
CA GLU A 94 17.88 -6.58 2.33
C GLU A 94 18.13 -5.11 2.71
N GLY A 95 18.07 -4.79 4.01
CA GLY A 95 18.26 -3.41 4.49
C GLY A 95 19.61 -2.79 4.08
N ALA A 96 20.65 -3.61 3.90
CA ALA A 96 21.97 -3.17 3.42
C ALA A 96 21.93 -2.59 2.00
N SER A 97 20.96 -3.02 1.18
CA SER A 97 20.74 -2.55 -0.19
C SER A 97 20.29 -1.08 -0.27
N ALA A 98 19.95 -0.46 0.86
CA ALA A 98 19.57 0.94 0.90
C ALA A 98 20.74 1.91 0.61
N ALA A 99 21.97 1.55 0.99
CA ALA A 99 23.10 2.48 0.96
C ALA A 99 23.37 3.14 -0.41
N PRO A 100 23.35 2.44 -1.56
CA PRO A 100 23.54 3.05 -2.87
C PRO A 100 22.37 3.96 -3.31
N LEU A 101 21.17 3.81 -2.71
CA LEU A 101 19.96 4.60 -3.05
C LEU A 101 19.91 5.92 -2.30
N LEU A 102 20.51 6.03 -1.11
CA LEU A 102 20.42 7.20 -0.25
C LEU A 102 20.82 8.52 -0.93
N PRO A 103 21.93 8.59 -1.71
CA PRO A 103 22.29 9.84 -2.40
C PRO A 103 21.26 10.30 -3.42
N LEU A 104 20.51 9.36 -4.03
CA LEU A 104 19.52 9.63 -5.08
C LEU A 104 18.21 10.22 -4.54
N LEU A 105 17.95 10.10 -3.24
CA LEU A 105 16.77 10.70 -2.59
C LEU A 105 16.76 12.22 -2.66
N LEU A 106 17.91 12.86 -2.88
CA LEU A 106 18.09 14.31 -2.97
C LEU A 106 18.55 14.74 -4.37
N ASP A 107 18.41 13.89 -5.38
CA ASP A 107 18.80 14.22 -6.75
C ASP A 107 18.05 15.44 -7.29
N ALA A 108 18.64 16.16 -8.24
CA ALA A 108 18.04 17.33 -8.86
C ALA A 108 16.75 17.01 -9.64
N ALA A 109 16.71 15.84 -10.29
CA ALA A 109 15.56 15.38 -11.08
C ALA A 109 14.48 14.77 -10.17
N ALA A 110 13.27 15.27 -10.21
CA ALA A 110 12.14 14.77 -9.42
C ALA A 110 11.83 13.29 -9.72
N GLU A 111 11.92 12.86 -10.98
CA GLU A 111 11.72 11.48 -11.37
C GLU A 111 12.72 10.54 -10.65
N VAL A 112 13.99 10.93 -10.57
CA VAL A 112 15.03 10.14 -9.89
C VAL A 112 14.73 10.06 -8.40
N ARG A 113 14.39 11.18 -7.75
CA ARG A 113 14.00 11.19 -6.33
C ARG A 113 12.82 10.25 -6.06
N ALA A 114 11.76 10.35 -6.89
CA ALA A 114 10.57 9.51 -6.72
C ALA A 114 10.88 8.02 -6.87
N LEU A 115 11.65 7.63 -7.90
CA LEU A 115 12.07 6.25 -8.10
C LEU A 115 12.95 5.74 -6.96
N ALA A 116 13.87 6.56 -6.47
CA ALA A 116 14.74 6.20 -5.34
C ALA A 116 13.95 6.02 -4.04
N PHE A 117 12.99 6.92 -3.74
CA PHE A 117 12.09 6.75 -2.59
C PHE A 117 11.21 5.51 -2.74
N HIS A 118 10.73 5.23 -3.94
CA HIS A 118 9.96 4.02 -4.20
C HIS A 118 10.77 2.76 -3.91
N ALA A 119 12.01 2.70 -4.42
CA ALA A 119 12.92 1.59 -4.23
C ALA A 119 13.31 1.36 -2.75
N ILE A 120 13.61 2.44 -2.01
CA ILE A 120 14.09 2.32 -0.63
C ILE A 120 12.99 2.03 0.40
N ARG A 121 11.72 2.26 0.04
CA ARG A 121 10.58 2.21 0.96
C ARG A 121 10.49 0.91 1.75
N ALA A 122 10.56 -0.24 1.06
CA ALA A 122 10.44 -1.55 1.68
C ALA A 122 11.65 -1.93 2.54
N LEU A 123 12.80 -1.34 2.29
CA LEU A 123 14.07 -1.61 2.98
C LEU A 123 14.08 -1.05 4.42
N ARG A 124 13.17 -0.14 4.76
CA ARG A 124 13.02 0.46 6.09
C ARG A 124 14.33 1.02 6.67
N SER A 125 15.16 1.59 5.81
CA SER A 125 16.43 2.18 6.22
C SER A 125 16.21 3.45 7.06
N PRO A 126 16.69 3.50 8.31
CA PRO A 126 16.54 4.70 9.14
C PRO A 126 17.19 5.95 8.53
N GLN A 127 18.22 5.79 7.71
CA GLN A 127 18.90 6.90 7.04
C GLN A 127 18.00 7.62 6.01
N ALA A 128 16.92 6.98 5.56
CA ALA A 128 15.95 7.59 4.67
C ALA A 128 14.97 8.55 5.40
N PHE A 129 14.96 8.58 6.75
CA PHE A 129 14.01 9.37 7.52
C PHE A 129 14.12 10.86 7.23
N GLU A 130 15.29 11.46 7.44
CA GLU A 130 15.50 12.91 7.23
C GLU A 130 15.28 13.33 5.77
N PRO A 131 15.81 12.61 4.75
CA PRO A 131 15.46 12.87 3.36
C PRO A 131 13.95 12.82 3.09
N ALA A 132 13.23 11.85 3.64
CA ALA A 132 11.80 11.72 3.46
C ALA A 132 11.02 12.85 4.14
N MET A 133 11.40 13.26 5.36
CA MET A 133 10.82 14.42 6.05
C MET A 133 11.02 15.72 5.24
N HIS A 134 12.20 15.94 4.70
CA HIS A 134 12.48 17.08 3.82
C HIS A 134 11.57 17.04 2.56
N SER A 135 11.42 15.89 1.97
CA SER A 135 10.68 15.68 0.71
C SER A 135 9.16 15.71 0.85
N LEU A 136 8.61 15.82 2.06
CA LEU A 136 7.18 16.13 2.27
C LEU A 136 6.79 17.52 1.70
N ARG A 137 7.76 18.39 1.43
CA ARG A 137 7.55 19.72 0.82
C ARG A 137 8.10 19.82 -0.60
N ASP A 138 8.38 18.68 -1.24
CA ASP A 138 8.86 18.67 -2.62
C ASP A 138 7.81 19.28 -3.57
N PRO A 139 8.22 20.07 -4.56
CA PRO A 139 7.29 20.62 -5.55
C PRO A 139 6.55 19.53 -6.34
N ASP A 140 7.17 18.37 -6.54
CA ASP A 140 6.60 17.24 -7.28
C ASP A 140 5.75 16.35 -6.37
N ALA A 141 4.50 16.10 -6.75
CA ALA A 141 3.57 15.28 -5.97
C ALA A 141 3.98 13.81 -5.91
N ALA A 142 4.63 13.26 -6.94
CA ALA A 142 5.10 11.88 -6.92
C ALA A 142 6.20 11.69 -5.87
N VAL A 143 7.12 12.68 -5.74
CA VAL A 143 8.16 12.67 -4.70
C VAL A 143 7.53 12.74 -3.31
N ARG A 144 6.58 13.67 -3.08
CA ARG A 144 5.89 13.77 -1.79
C ARG A 144 5.17 12.46 -1.44
N ARG A 145 4.48 11.86 -2.42
CA ARG A 145 3.78 10.58 -2.24
C ARG A 145 4.70 9.45 -1.79
N GLU A 146 5.83 9.27 -2.46
CA GLU A 146 6.78 8.22 -2.12
C GLU A 146 7.49 8.51 -0.78
N ALA A 147 7.80 9.78 -0.48
CA ALA A 147 8.34 10.17 0.82
C ALA A 147 7.38 9.84 1.98
N VAL A 148 6.08 10.14 1.84
CA VAL A 148 5.04 9.71 2.78
C VAL A 148 5.03 8.19 2.94
N GLY A 149 5.17 7.45 1.82
CA GLY A 149 5.27 5.99 1.82
C GLY A 149 6.45 5.50 2.67
N VAL A 150 7.64 6.07 2.49
CA VAL A 150 8.84 5.73 3.29
C VAL A 150 8.59 5.95 4.78
N LEU A 151 8.05 7.13 5.17
CA LEU A 151 7.75 7.44 6.57
C LEU A 151 6.72 6.46 7.17
N GLY A 152 5.71 6.07 6.38
CA GLY A 152 4.71 5.07 6.77
C GLY A 152 5.32 3.68 7.02
N TYR A 153 6.38 3.30 6.28
CA TYR A 153 7.11 2.05 6.48
C TYR A 153 8.10 2.11 7.65
N LEU A 154 8.74 3.26 7.87
CA LEU A 154 9.62 3.48 9.01
C LEU A 154 8.87 3.49 10.33
N LYS A 155 7.64 3.99 10.35
CA LYS A 155 6.76 4.07 11.52
C LYS A 155 7.37 4.86 12.68
N ASP A 156 8.18 5.86 12.37
CA ASP A 156 8.77 6.71 13.39
C ASP A 156 7.73 7.71 13.92
N PRO A 157 7.47 7.75 15.25
CA PRO A 157 6.53 8.69 15.85
C PRO A 157 6.83 10.15 15.56
N ALA A 158 8.09 10.51 15.29
CA ALA A 158 8.50 11.87 14.98
C ALA A 158 7.85 12.41 13.71
N ALA A 159 7.47 11.53 12.74
CA ALA A 159 6.83 11.93 11.50
C ALA A 159 5.32 12.21 11.63
N ILE A 160 4.67 11.82 12.74
CA ILE A 160 3.19 11.84 12.86
C ILE A 160 2.63 13.27 12.66
N GLY A 161 3.28 14.29 13.21
CA GLY A 161 2.82 15.67 13.09
C GLY A 161 2.85 16.18 11.64
N ASP A 162 3.95 15.98 10.94
CA ASP A 162 4.09 16.38 9.54
C ASP A 162 3.19 15.55 8.61
N LEU A 163 3.04 14.24 8.86
CA LEU A 163 2.10 13.39 8.12
C LEU A 163 0.64 13.84 8.32
N ALA A 164 0.27 14.28 9.53
CA ALA A 164 -1.06 14.82 9.80
C ALA A 164 -1.31 16.14 9.03
N GLU A 165 -0.29 16.99 8.93
CA GLU A 165 -0.35 18.24 8.14
C GLU A 165 -0.49 17.94 6.64
N VAL A 166 0.29 16.98 6.11
CA VAL A 166 0.20 16.53 4.71
C VAL A 166 -1.19 15.92 4.44
N ALA A 167 -1.69 15.07 5.32
CA ALA A 167 -3.03 14.46 5.20
C ALA A 167 -4.15 15.50 5.13
N ALA A 168 -3.97 16.64 5.80
CA ALA A 168 -4.96 17.71 5.87
C ALA A 168 -4.89 18.71 4.71
N ASN A 169 -3.70 18.99 4.18
CA ASN A 169 -3.46 20.20 3.41
C ASN A 169 -2.72 19.99 2.08
N ASP A 170 -2.22 18.78 1.77
CA ASP A 170 -1.54 18.56 0.49
C ASP A 170 -2.51 18.83 -0.68
N PRO A 171 -2.09 19.56 -1.72
CA PRO A 171 -2.93 19.83 -2.88
C PRO A 171 -3.32 18.57 -3.65
N ASP A 172 -2.46 17.56 -3.65
CA ASP A 172 -2.69 16.29 -4.35
C ASP A 172 -3.51 15.32 -3.50
N ILE A 173 -4.58 14.78 -4.08
CA ILE A 173 -5.51 13.88 -3.40
C ILE A 173 -4.86 12.55 -3.01
N GLU A 174 -3.96 12.02 -3.86
CA GLU A 174 -3.29 10.74 -3.59
C GLU A 174 -2.27 10.89 -2.47
N VAL A 175 -1.58 12.05 -2.40
CA VAL A 175 -0.67 12.35 -1.30
C VAL A 175 -1.45 12.41 0.01
N ARG A 176 -2.60 13.12 0.06
CA ARG A 176 -3.46 13.16 1.25
C ARG A 176 -3.92 11.76 1.66
N ARG A 177 -4.40 10.96 0.70
CA ARG A 177 -4.88 9.59 0.95
C ARG A 177 -3.80 8.70 1.57
N ILE A 178 -2.59 8.71 0.98
CA ILE A 178 -1.48 7.89 1.48
C ILE A 178 -1.02 8.38 2.86
N ALA A 179 -1.02 9.70 3.10
CA ALA A 179 -0.70 10.26 4.41
C ALA A 179 -1.70 9.83 5.49
N VAL A 180 -3.01 9.83 5.18
CA VAL A 180 -4.05 9.29 6.06
C VAL A 180 -3.79 7.82 6.40
N GLY A 181 -3.45 6.99 5.40
CA GLY A 181 -3.09 5.59 5.61
C GLY A 181 -1.82 5.42 6.46
N ALA A 182 -0.81 6.28 6.22
CA ALA A 182 0.43 6.28 6.97
C ALA A 182 0.22 6.61 8.46
N LEU A 183 -0.76 7.45 8.81
CA LEU A 183 -1.12 7.70 10.21
C LEU A 183 -1.61 6.43 10.95
N GLY A 184 -1.94 5.37 10.23
CA GLY A 184 -2.46 4.11 10.78
C GLY A 184 -1.46 3.30 11.62
N TYR A 185 -0.23 3.78 11.84
CA TYR A 185 0.70 3.23 12.83
C TYR A 185 0.76 4.02 14.13
N ALA A 186 0.11 5.18 14.18
CA ALA A 186 0.11 6.00 15.38
C ALA A 186 -0.51 5.24 16.57
N SER A 187 0.14 5.29 17.71
CA SER A 187 -0.33 4.68 18.96
C SER A 187 -1.13 5.65 19.83
N THR A 188 -1.33 6.87 19.35
CA THR A 188 -1.91 7.96 20.16
C THR A 188 -3.16 8.55 19.55
N VAL A 189 -4.02 9.11 20.40
CA VAL A 189 -5.23 9.85 19.97
C VAL A 189 -4.88 11.18 19.26
N SER A 190 -3.61 11.57 19.22
CA SER A 190 -3.15 12.82 18.60
C SER A 190 -3.50 12.94 17.12
N VAL A 191 -3.66 11.81 16.41
CA VAL A 191 -4.06 11.79 15.00
C VAL A 191 -5.57 11.97 14.78
N LEU A 192 -6.38 11.94 15.82
CA LEU A 192 -7.83 12.04 15.73
C LEU A 192 -8.30 13.29 14.97
N PRO A 193 -7.80 14.52 15.25
CA PRO A 193 -8.22 15.71 14.51
C PRO A 193 -7.94 15.64 13.01
N ALA A 194 -6.79 15.06 12.61
CA ALA A 194 -6.44 14.89 11.21
C ALA A 194 -7.36 13.86 10.52
N LEU A 195 -7.65 12.74 11.18
CA LEU A 195 -8.50 11.70 10.62
C LEU A 195 -9.98 12.11 10.55
N THR A 196 -10.50 12.84 11.54
CA THR A 196 -11.88 13.38 11.48
C THR A 196 -12.01 14.44 10.39
N ARG A 197 -11.00 15.28 10.20
CA ARG A 197 -10.94 16.20 9.06
C ARG A 197 -10.90 15.46 7.73
N ALA A 198 -10.12 14.38 7.62
CA ALA A 198 -10.01 13.56 6.42
C ALA A 198 -11.34 12.84 6.07
N LEU A 199 -12.21 12.53 7.05
CA LEU A 199 -13.58 12.05 6.79
C LEU A 199 -14.47 13.08 6.07
N ALA A 200 -14.10 14.36 6.08
CA ALA A 200 -14.79 15.44 5.37
C ALA A 200 -14.02 15.93 4.13
N ASP A 201 -12.99 15.20 3.67
CA ASP A 201 -12.20 15.57 2.48
C ASP A 201 -13.09 15.60 1.22
N GLY A 202 -12.76 16.49 0.27
CA GLY A 202 -13.44 16.55 -1.02
C GLY A 202 -13.30 15.28 -1.86
N GLY A 203 -12.21 14.53 -1.68
CA GLY A 203 -11.95 13.26 -2.37
C GLY A 203 -12.50 12.05 -1.60
N TRP A 204 -13.39 11.29 -2.20
CA TRP A 204 -13.98 10.11 -1.56
C TRP A 204 -12.95 9.05 -1.14
N MET A 205 -11.84 8.91 -1.88
CA MET A 205 -10.77 7.96 -1.54
C MET A 205 -10.05 8.35 -0.24
N VAL A 206 -9.93 9.65 0.05
CA VAL A 206 -9.36 10.12 1.32
C VAL A 206 -10.32 9.82 2.47
N ARG A 207 -11.63 10.06 2.25
CA ARG A 207 -12.68 9.74 3.25
C ARG A 207 -12.75 8.23 3.53
N GLU A 208 -12.64 7.40 2.49
CA GLU A 208 -12.60 5.94 2.62
C GLU A 208 -11.40 5.50 3.48
N GLU A 209 -10.21 6.00 3.17
CA GLU A 209 -8.98 5.68 3.92
C GLU A 209 -9.07 6.16 5.37
N ALA A 210 -9.64 7.35 5.60
CA ALA A 210 -9.85 7.87 6.95
C ALA A 210 -10.79 6.98 7.77
N ALA A 211 -11.93 6.59 7.19
CA ALA A 211 -12.86 5.67 7.85
C ALA A 211 -12.18 4.36 8.24
N GLN A 212 -11.38 3.77 7.34
CA GLN A 212 -10.63 2.55 7.59
C GLN A 212 -9.56 2.73 8.69
N THR A 213 -8.80 3.81 8.64
CA THR A 213 -7.71 4.10 9.58
C THR A 213 -8.25 4.33 11.00
N ILE A 214 -9.37 5.04 11.14
CA ILE A 214 -10.06 5.22 12.43
C ILE A 214 -10.46 3.88 13.04
N GLY A 215 -11.03 2.96 12.26
CA GLY A 215 -11.38 1.62 12.73
C GLY A 215 -10.17 0.79 13.14
N LYS A 216 -9.11 0.82 12.32
CA LYS A 216 -7.84 0.14 12.60
C LYS A 216 -7.22 0.61 13.92
N LEU A 217 -7.21 1.91 14.17
CA LEU A 217 -6.67 2.52 15.38
C LEU A 217 -7.65 2.47 16.58
N ARG A 218 -8.87 1.96 16.37
CA ARG A 218 -9.93 1.87 17.38
C ARG A 218 -10.23 3.21 18.07
N LEU A 219 -10.32 4.28 17.29
CA LEU A 219 -10.56 5.63 17.78
C LEU A 219 -12.06 5.87 18.08
N SER A 220 -12.54 5.38 19.22
CA SER A 220 -13.94 5.53 19.64
C SER A 220 -14.48 6.99 19.66
N PRO A 221 -13.67 8.02 19.93
CA PRO A 221 -14.17 9.39 19.86
C PRO A 221 -14.64 9.84 18.46
N ALA A 222 -14.24 9.14 17.38
CA ALA A 222 -14.69 9.43 16.00
C ALA A 222 -15.97 8.68 15.60
N ILE A 223 -16.66 8.01 16.53
CA ILE A 223 -17.92 7.29 16.24
C ILE A 223 -18.99 8.21 15.63
N PRO A 224 -19.22 9.44 16.10
CA PRO A 224 -20.21 10.32 15.49
C PRO A 224 -19.91 10.61 14.00
N GLU A 225 -18.65 10.86 13.64
CA GLU A 225 -18.21 11.13 12.28
C GLU A 225 -18.33 9.88 11.40
N LEU A 226 -18.04 8.68 11.95
CA LEU A 226 -18.25 7.42 11.23
C LEU A 226 -19.74 7.16 10.98
N VAL A 227 -20.62 7.47 11.93
CA VAL A 227 -22.08 7.40 11.73
C VAL A 227 -22.52 8.35 10.62
N HIS A 228 -21.94 9.57 10.57
CA HIS A 228 -22.20 10.50 9.48
C HIS A 228 -21.69 9.95 8.13
N ALA A 229 -20.50 9.34 8.10
CA ALA A 229 -19.92 8.72 6.90
C ALA A 229 -20.75 7.55 6.34
N MET A 230 -21.67 6.96 7.13
CA MET A 230 -22.66 6.00 6.63
C MET A 230 -23.67 6.61 5.64
N GLN A 231 -23.72 7.94 5.52
CA GLN A 231 -24.56 8.68 4.57
C GLN A 231 -23.76 9.21 3.36
N ASP A 232 -22.48 8.86 3.22
CA ASP A 232 -21.63 9.32 2.11
C ASP A 232 -22.24 8.94 0.75
N ASP A 233 -22.05 9.78 -0.25
CA ASP A 233 -22.52 9.51 -1.62
C ASP A 233 -21.86 8.27 -2.22
N TYR A 234 -20.63 7.98 -1.82
CA TYR A 234 -19.84 6.86 -2.29
C TYR A 234 -20.00 5.65 -1.38
N TRP A 235 -20.54 4.55 -1.93
CA TRP A 235 -20.77 3.32 -1.17
C TRP A 235 -19.49 2.71 -0.58
N GLN A 236 -18.31 2.95 -1.19
CA GLN A 236 -17.01 2.50 -0.69
C GLN A 236 -16.72 3.12 0.68
N VAL A 237 -16.98 4.42 0.85
CA VAL A 237 -16.83 5.11 2.14
C VAL A 237 -17.77 4.49 3.18
N ARG A 238 -19.03 4.25 2.80
CA ARG A 238 -20.03 3.61 3.70
C ARG A 238 -19.59 2.22 4.14
N VAL A 239 -18.98 1.41 3.26
CA VAL A 239 -18.43 0.08 3.58
C VAL A 239 -17.36 0.19 4.67
N LYS A 240 -16.40 1.13 4.52
CA LYS A 240 -15.34 1.31 5.52
C LYS A 240 -15.86 1.88 6.83
N ALA A 241 -16.83 2.79 6.78
CA ALA A 241 -17.51 3.31 7.97
C ALA A 241 -18.25 2.18 8.72
N ALA A 242 -19.01 1.34 8.01
CA ALA A 242 -19.72 0.19 8.59
C ALA A 242 -18.75 -0.76 9.29
N ARG A 243 -17.65 -1.15 8.59
CA ARG A 243 -16.62 -2.00 9.18
C ARG A 243 -16.02 -1.39 10.45
N SER A 244 -15.71 -0.11 10.41
CA SER A 244 -15.10 0.58 11.55
C SER A 244 -16.06 0.70 12.74
N LEU A 245 -17.34 0.93 12.49
CA LEU A 245 -18.38 0.90 13.54
C LEU A 245 -18.49 -0.49 14.18
N GLY A 246 -18.40 -1.57 13.40
CA GLY A 246 -18.33 -2.95 13.90
C GLY A 246 -17.11 -3.17 14.80
N LEU A 247 -15.90 -2.85 14.29
CA LEU A 247 -14.64 -2.98 15.04
C LEU A 247 -14.65 -2.19 16.36
N LEU A 248 -15.31 -1.04 16.39
CA LEU A 248 -15.48 -0.19 17.57
C LEU A 248 -16.63 -0.65 18.47
N LYS A 249 -17.42 -1.65 18.06
CA LYS A 249 -18.66 -2.09 18.72
C LYS A 249 -19.59 -0.91 19.02
N ALA A 250 -19.73 0.00 18.05
CA ALA A 250 -20.40 1.27 18.19
C ALA A 250 -21.93 1.12 18.09
N GLU A 251 -22.62 1.00 19.22
CA GLU A 251 -24.10 0.91 19.26
C GLU A 251 -24.79 2.10 18.56
N ALA A 252 -24.17 3.28 18.57
CA ALA A 252 -24.69 4.45 17.87
C ALA A 252 -24.82 4.24 16.34
N GLY A 253 -24.07 3.31 15.77
CA GLY A 253 -24.14 2.95 14.34
C GLY A 253 -25.31 2.05 13.95
N LEU A 254 -26.01 1.44 14.92
CA LEU A 254 -27.09 0.47 14.68
C LEU A 254 -28.14 0.95 13.66
N PRO A 255 -28.74 2.16 13.78
CA PRO A 255 -29.76 2.60 12.84
C PRO A 255 -29.27 2.66 11.39
N SER A 256 -28.06 3.20 11.17
CA SER A 256 -27.46 3.34 9.83
C SER A 256 -27.06 1.98 9.24
N LEU A 257 -26.56 1.06 10.08
CA LEU A 257 -26.21 -0.30 9.65
C LEU A 257 -27.47 -1.10 9.29
N VAL A 258 -28.54 -1.03 10.09
CA VAL A 258 -29.83 -1.65 9.77
C VAL A 258 -30.39 -1.09 8.46
N GLY A 259 -30.37 0.24 8.27
CA GLY A 259 -30.77 0.86 7.01
C GLY A 259 -29.97 0.37 5.80
N SER A 260 -28.69 0.05 6.00
CA SER A 260 -27.80 -0.45 4.94
C SER A 260 -28.13 -1.87 4.48
N LEU A 261 -28.91 -2.66 5.24
CA LEU A 261 -29.32 -4.02 4.84
C LEU A 261 -30.27 -4.01 3.61
N ALA A 262 -30.92 -2.90 3.33
CA ALA A 262 -31.78 -2.73 2.15
C ALA A 262 -31.05 -2.11 0.94
N HIS A 263 -29.75 -1.87 1.03
CA HIS A 263 -29.00 -1.20 -0.04
C HIS A 263 -28.81 -2.11 -1.26
N THR A 264 -28.80 -1.50 -2.47
CA THR A 264 -28.63 -2.25 -3.74
C THR A 264 -27.26 -2.95 -3.85
N ILE A 265 -26.20 -2.35 -3.31
CA ILE A 265 -24.83 -2.89 -3.34
C ILE A 265 -24.69 -3.99 -2.29
N SER A 266 -24.47 -5.24 -2.73
CA SER A 266 -24.35 -6.39 -1.81
C SER A 266 -23.14 -6.29 -0.86
N ASN A 267 -22.04 -5.69 -1.30
CA ASN A 267 -20.86 -5.49 -0.43
C ASN A 267 -21.18 -4.62 0.79
N LEU A 268 -22.03 -3.58 0.63
CA LEU A 268 -22.44 -2.78 1.77
C LEU A 268 -23.38 -3.57 2.71
N ARG A 269 -24.30 -4.38 2.15
CA ARG A 269 -25.16 -5.26 2.96
C ARG A 269 -24.33 -6.29 3.74
N LYS A 270 -23.33 -6.91 3.10
CA LYS A 270 -22.39 -7.84 3.75
C LYS A 270 -21.69 -7.20 4.95
N GLU A 271 -21.10 -6.02 4.73
CA GLU A 271 -20.38 -5.34 5.79
C GLU A 271 -21.29 -4.87 6.92
N ALA A 272 -22.51 -4.41 6.59
CA ALA A 272 -23.51 -4.05 7.60
C ALA A 272 -23.90 -5.26 8.48
N VAL A 273 -24.09 -6.45 7.88
CA VAL A 273 -24.38 -7.70 8.61
C VAL A 273 -23.21 -8.06 9.55
N ILE A 274 -21.97 -7.98 9.06
CA ILE A 274 -20.78 -8.26 9.86
C ILE A 274 -20.70 -7.29 11.04
N ALA A 275 -20.83 -5.98 10.79
CA ALA A 275 -20.76 -4.96 11.81
C ALA A 275 -21.87 -5.13 12.89
N LEU A 276 -23.10 -5.45 12.49
CA LEU A 276 -24.19 -5.74 13.42
C LEU A 276 -23.90 -6.94 14.32
N GLY A 277 -23.28 -8.00 13.75
CA GLY A 277 -22.83 -9.17 14.52
C GLY A 277 -21.71 -8.83 15.51
N GLU A 278 -20.74 -7.99 15.11
CA GLU A 278 -19.61 -7.56 15.96
C GLU A 278 -20.06 -6.64 17.11
N ILE A 279 -21.04 -5.75 16.87
CA ILE A 279 -21.66 -4.92 17.90
C ILE A 279 -22.39 -5.81 18.93
N GLY A 280 -23.06 -6.86 18.48
CA GLY A 280 -23.68 -7.85 19.36
C GLY A 280 -24.94 -7.34 20.08
N ASP A 281 -25.60 -6.31 19.56
CA ASP A 281 -26.83 -5.75 20.15
C ASP A 281 -28.06 -6.55 19.72
N THR A 282 -28.94 -6.84 20.66
CA THR A 282 -30.16 -7.63 20.43
C THR A 282 -31.16 -6.95 19.48
N ARG A 283 -31.12 -5.62 19.38
CA ARG A 283 -31.94 -4.83 18.44
C ARG A 283 -31.64 -5.17 16.99
N ALA A 284 -30.47 -5.80 16.69
CA ALA A 284 -30.11 -6.25 15.35
C ALA A 284 -30.73 -7.60 14.96
N ILE A 285 -31.33 -8.37 15.90
CA ILE A 285 -31.81 -9.74 15.64
C ILE A 285 -32.88 -9.74 14.54
N ALA A 286 -33.95 -9.01 14.67
CA ALA A 286 -35.04 -9.01 13.69
C ALA A 286 -34.59 -8.52 12.28
N PRO A 287 -33.78 -7.44 12.13
CA PRO A 287 -33.18 -7.08 10.87
C PRO A 287 -32.28 -8.17 10.25
N LEU A 288 -31.47 -8.87 11.07
CA LEU A 288 -30.62 -9.95 10.60
C LEU A 288 -31.42 -11.21 10.21
N GLU A 289 -32.52 -11.52 10.89
CA GLU A 289 -33.45 -12.58 10.48
C GLU A 289 -34.06 -12.29 9.11
N SER A 290 -34.41 -11.04 8.83
CA SER A 290 -34.89 -10.62 7.50
C SER A 290 -33.78 -10.80 6.44
N ALA A 291 -32.52 -10.57 6.77
CA ALA A 291 -31.38 -10.77 5.88
C ALA A 291 -31.10 -12.25 5.56
N LEU A 292 -31.71 -13.21 6.23
CA LEU A 292 -31.65 -14.62 5.86
C LEU A 292 -32.33 -14.95 4.52
N ALA A 293 -33.19 -14.04 4.04
CA ALA A 293 -33.84 -14.12 2.72
C ALA A 293 -33.17 -13.25 1.65
N ASP A 294 -31.99 -12.66 1.93
CA ASP A 294 -31.26 -11.81 0.97
C ASP A 294 -30.98 -12.56 -0.35
N PRO A 295 -31.07 -11.91 -1.52
CA PRO A 295 -30.73 -12.53 -2.80
C PRO A 295 -29.28 -12.99 -2.87
N ASP A 296 -28.32 -12.30 -2.22
CA ASP A 296 -26.91 -12.68 -2.18
C ASP A 296 -26.67 -13.80 -1.16
N PRO A 297 -26.12 -14.97 -1.56
CA PRO A 297 -25.89 -16.10 -0.67
C PRO A 297 -24.87 -15.78 0.44
N ASP A 298 -23.90 -14.89 0.20
CA ASP A 298 -22.93 -14.50 1.21
C ASP A 298 -23.58 -13.65 2.31
N VAL A 299 -24.50 -12.75 1.94
CA VAL A 299 -25.29 -11.98 2.95
C VAL A 299 -26.08 -12.93 3.84
N ARG A 300 -26.77 -13.94 3.24
CA ARG A 300 -27.50 -14.97 4.02
C ARG A 300 -26.59 -15.76 4.96
N LYS A 301 -25.40 -16.12 4.48
CA LYS A 301 -24.41 -16.85 5.30
C LYS A 301 -23.91 -15.98 6.46
N LEU A 302 -23.54 -14.74 6.19
CA LEU A 302 -23.05 -13.79 7.19
C LEU A 302 -24.15 -13.46 8.23
N ALA A 303 -25.42 -13.34 7.81
CA ALA A 303 -26.54 -13.11 8.71
C ALA A 303 -26.71 -14.26 9.73
N ARG A 304 -26.58 -15.51 9.31
CA ARG A 304 -26.58 -16.68 10.23
C ARG A 304 -25.45 -16.59 11.24
N LEU A 305 -24.23 -16.25 10.79
CA LEU A 305 -23.07 -16.10 11.68
C LEU A 305 -23.28 -14.95 12.68
N ALA A 306 -23.79 -13.81 12.23
CA ALA A 306 -24.07 -12.66 13.09
C ALA A 306 -25.13 -13.00 14.17
N LEU A 307 -26.23 -13.67 13.81
CA LEU A 307 -27.25 -14.11 14.74
C LEU A 307 -26.68 -15.11 15.79
N THR A 308 -25.83 -16.03 15.36
CA THR A 308 -25.14 -16.96 16.26
C THR A 308 -24.24 -16.22 17.24
N ALA A 309 -23.45 -15.24 16.76
CA ALA A 309 -22.56 -14.44 17.59
C ALA A 309 -23.33 -13.64 18.66
N ILE A 310 -24.47 -13.03 18.30
CA ILE A 310 -25.34 -12.30 19.24
C ILE A 310 -25.91 -13.25 20.30
N GLY A 311 -26.38 -14.44 19.90
CA GLY A 311 -26.92 -15.46 20.82
C GLY A 311 -25.88 -15.94 21.84
N LEU A 312 -24.65 -16.20 21.39
CA LEU A 312 -23.52 -16.57 22.26
C LEU A 312 -23.16 -15.45 23.24
N ALA A 313 -23.13 -14.20 22.77
CA ALA A 313 -22.86 -13.05 23.64
C ALA A 313 -23.93 -12.86 24.71
N GLN A 314 -25.21 -13.08 24.38
CA GLN A 314 -26.30 -13.07 25.36
C GLN A 314 -26.17 -14.15 26.42
N LYS A 315 -25.84 -15.39 25.98
CA LYS A 315 -25.65 -16.53 26.90
C LYS A 315 -24.50 -16.24 27.88
N ALA A 316 -23.37 -15.77 27.39
CA ALA A 316 -22.21 -15.40 28.23
C ALA A 316 -22.56 -14.30 29.26
N ARG A 317 -23.34 -13.29 28.86
CA ARG A 317 -23.80 -12.23 29.79
C ARG A 317 -24.71 -12.76 30.87
N ARG A 318 -25.59 -13.72 30.58
CA ARG A 318 -26.47 -14.36 31.56
C ARG A 318 -25.73 -15.25 32.55
N GLU A 319 -24.74 -16.01 32.06
CA GLU A 319 -23.90 -16.91 32.87
C GLU A 319 -22.87 -16.12 33.72
N GLY A 320 -22.32 -15.02 33.25
CA GLY A 320 -21.41 -14.15 34.01
C GLY A 320 -22.10 -13.18 34.98
N ALA A 321 -23.40 -13.05 34.91
CA ALA A 321 -24.22 -12.24 35.81
C ALA A 321 -24.86 -13.07 36.96
N SER A 322 -24.52 -14.36 37.08
CA SER A 322 -24.91 -15.16 38.27
C SER A 322 -23.96 -14.82 39.41
N PRO A 323 -24.52 -14.46 40.60
CA PRO A 323 -23.77 -13.98 41.76
C PRO A 323 -22.84 -15.04 42.36
#